data_48e7d23f196bc0f009fe34156376675b
#
_entry.id   48e7d23f196bc0f009fe34156376675b
#
_cell.length_a   1.000
_cell.length_b   1.000
_cell.length_c   1.000
_cell.angle_alpha   90.00
_cell.angle_beta   90.00
_cell.angle_gamma   90.00
#
_symmetry.space_group_name_H-M   'P 1'
#
loop_
_entity.id
_entity.type
_entity.pdbx_description
1 polymer ?
#
loop_
_entity_poly.entity_id
_entity_poly.type
_entity_poly.pdbx_seq_one_letter_code
_entity_poly.pdbx_strand_id
1 'polypeptide(L)'
;MPVTRARTSAERTGSTRPGRAMTLLTKSLLFVSEGDPIMVRTPPGAGPDAGKKFRAFDKASGEVIWEMTLPAGNTGSPITYMHDGTQYIVLPIGSLDRTGEWIALALP
;
A
#
# COMPACT_ATOMS: atom_id res chain seq x y z
N MET A 1 4.52 23.25 -13.59
CA MET A 1 5.11 22.24 -12.70
C MET A 1 4.95 20.87 -13.33
N PRO A 2 6.04 20.18 -13.60
CA PRO A 2 5.93 18.86 -14.18
C PRO A 2 5.22 17.92 -13.20
N VAL A 3 4.28 17.16 -13.73
CA VAL A 3 3.61 16.12 -12.94
C VAL A 3 4.53 14.92 -12.92
N THR A 4 5.08 14.63 -11.75
CA THR A 4 5.86 13.42 -11.57
C THR A 4 4.90 12.27 -11.33
N ARG A 5 4.88 11.32 -12.24
CA ARG A 5 4.05 10.13 -12.10
C ARG A 5 4.69 9.19 -11.07
N ALA A 6 3.99 8.95 -9.98
CA ALA A 6 4.38 7.90 -9.04
C ALA A 6 4.08 6.56 -9.68
N ARG A 7 5.06 5.67 -9.71
CA ARG A 7 4.87 4.31 -10.23
C ARG A 7 4.30 3.42 -9.15
N THR A 8 3.32 2.61 -9.51
CA THR A 8 2.85 1.54 -8.64
C THR A 8 3.93 0.46 -8.56
N SER A 9 3.82 -0.42 -7.55
CA SER A 9 4.76 -1.53 -7.44
C SER A 9 4.73 -2.44 -8.67
N ALA A 10 3.56 -2.61 -9.29
CA ALA A 10 3.43 -3.40 -10.51
C ALA A 10 4.23 -2.79 -11.67
N GLU A 11 4.20 -1.47 -11.84
CA GLU A 11 4.97 -0.79 -12.87
C GLU A 11 6.47 -0.90 -12.64
N ARG A 12 6.91 -0.79 -11.38
CA ARG A 12 8.33 -0.85 -11.04
C ARG A 12 8.94 -2.22 -11.28
N THR A 13 8.18 -3.27 -11.08
CA THR A 13 8.65 -4.65 -11.28
C THR A 13 8.41 -5.15 -12.69
N GLY A 14 7.77 -4.36 -13.55
CA GLY A 14 7.36 -4.81 -14.87
C GLY A 14 6.23 -5.84 -14.83
N SER A 15 5.61 -6.00 -13.68
CA SER A 15 4.50 -6.93 -13.50
C SER A 15 3.23 -6.36 -14.14
N THR A 16 2.55 -7.19 -14.94
CA THR A 16 1.23 -6.87 -15.48
C THR A 16 0.10 -7.35 -14.58
N ARG A 17 0.43 -7.68 -13.37
CA ARG A 17 -0.51 -8.23 -12.41
C ARG A 17 -1.62 -7.24 -12.10
N PRO A 18 -2.88 -7.57 -12.39
CA PRO A 18 -3.98 -6.77 -11.91
C PRO A 18 -4.03 -6.84 -10.41
N GLY A 19 -3.95 -5.72 -9.75
CA GLY A 19 -4.04 -5.62 -8.31
C GLY A 19 -5.07 -4.59 -7.92
N ARG A 20 -5.61 -4.71 -6.72
CA ARG A 20 -6.47 -3.70 -6.12
C ARG A 20 -5.61 -2.76 -5.29
N ALA A 21 -4.67 -2.11 -5.96
CA ALA A 21 -3.87 -1.08 -5.30
C ALA A 21 -4.80 0.02 -4.78
N MET A 22 -4.64 0.37 -3.53
CA MET A 22 -5.38 1.45 -2.91
C MET A 22 -4.42 2.57 -2.57
N THR A 23 -4.90 3.80 -2.69
CA THR A 23 -4.07 4.98 -2.46
C THR A 23 -4.67 5.86 -1.38
N LEU A 24 -3.79 6.57 -0.68
CA LEU A 24 -4.16 7.61 0.27
C LEU A 24 -3.24 8.81 0.03
N LEU A 25 -3.82 9.95 -0.27
CA LEU A 25 -3.08 11.17 -0.55
C LEU A 25 -3.10 12.07 0.68
N THR A 26 -1.92 12.43 1.17
CA THR A 26 -1.77 13.45 2.21
C THR A 26 -1.13 14.71 1.61
N LYS A 27 -0.82 15.70 2.45
CA LYS A 27 -0.24 16.95 1.98
C LYS A 27 1.06 16.76 1.21
N SER A 28 1.94 15.87 1.68
CA SER A 28 3.27 15.67 1.09
C SER A 28 3.54 14.25 0.61
N LEU A 29 2.69 13.29 0.98
CA LEU A 29 2.93 11.88 0.73
C LEU A 29 1.78 11.23 -0.03
N LEU A 30 2.14 10.24 -0.85
CA LEU A 30 1.19 9.33 -1.46
C LEU A 30 1.46 7.92 -0.92
N PHE A 31 0.49 7.37 -0.22
CA PHE A 31 0.56 5.98 0.25
C PHE A 31 -0.08 5.06 -0.76
N VAL A 32 0.59 3.97 -1.08
CA VAL A 32 0.10 2.98 -2.05
C VAL A 32 0.28 1.58 -1.48
N SER A 33 -0.82 0.84 -1.43
CA SER A 33 -0.78 -0.60 -1.16
C SER A 33 -0.77 -1.37 -2.47
N GLU A 34 -0.16 -2.56 -2.48
CA GLU A 34 -0.14 -3.37 -3.70
C GLU A 34 -1.49 -3.98 -4.05
N GLY A 35 -2.32 -4.17 -3.05
CA GLY A 35 -3.62 -4.77 -3.22
C GLY A 35 -3.67 -6.22 -2.79
N ASP A 36 -4.89 -6.70 -2.67
CA ASP A 36 -5.18 -8.02 -2.14
C ASP A 36 -5.06 -9.09 -3.21
N PRO A 37 -4.28 -10.14 -3.00
CA PRO A 37 -4.20 -11.27 -3.93
C PRO A 37 -5.41 -12.21 -3.86
N ILE A 38 -6.34 -12.03 -2.92
CA ILE A 38 -7.49 -12.93 -2.76
C ILE A 38 -8.30 -13.03 -4.04
N MET A 39 -8.50 -11.91 -4.70
CA MET A 39 -9.33 -11.83 -5.91
C MET A 39 -8.54 -12.04 -7.19
N VAL A 40 -7.24 -12.16 -7.08
CA VAL A 40 -6.35 -12.32 -8.23
C VAL A 40 -5.41 -13.49 -7.97
N ARG A 41 -5.42 -14.43 -8.91
CA ARG A 41 -4.55 -15.59 -8.81
C ARG A 41 -3.10 -15.13 -8.73
N THR A 42 -2.43 -15.51 -7.65
CA THR A 42 -1.01 -15.21 -7.49
C THR A 42 -0.22 -15.86 -8.63
N PRO A 43 0.55 -15.10 -9.40
CA PRO A 43 1.32 -15.69 -10.49
C PRO A 43 2.31 -16.74 -9.98
N PRO A 44 2.59 -17.77 -10.75
CA PRO A 44 3.65 -18.72 -10.40
C PRO A 44 4.97 -17.96 -10.20
N GLY A 45 5.68 -18.27 -9.11
CA GLY A 45 6.93 -17.61 -8.77
C GLY A 45 6.80 -16.33 -7.98
N ALA A 46 5.59 -15.83 -7.75
CA ALA A 46 5.39 -14.72 -6.80
C ALA A 46 5.69 -15.23 -5.40
N GLY A 47 6.52 -14.50 -4.66
CA GLY A 47 6.91 -14.88 -3.31
C GLY A 47 5.75 -14.78 -2.31
N PRO A 48 5.98 -15.22 -1.05
CA PRO A 48 4.94 -15.21 -0.01
C PRO A 48 4.47 -13.80 0.35
N ASP A 49 5.26 -12.78 0.03
CA ASP A 49 4.93 -11.38 0.33
C ASP A 49 4.25 -10.65 -0.82
N ALA A 50 3.88 -11.36 -1.87
CA ALA A 50 3.20 -10.77 -3.02
C ALA A 50 1.87 -10.11 -2.60
N GLY A 51 1.68 -8.87 -3.01
CA GLY A 51 0.49 -8.10 -2.68
C GLY A 51 0.47 -7.49 -1.29
N LYS A 52 1.53 -7.65 -0.51
CA LYS A 52 1.59 -7.21 0.89
C LYS A 52 2.39 -5.93 1.13
N LYS A 53 3.01 -5.38 0.09
CA LYS A 53 3.82 -4.16 0.26
C LYS A 53 2.95 -2.92 0.41
N PHE A 54 3.32 -2.07 1.34
CA PHE A 54 2.71 -0.77 1.56
C PHE A 54 3.81 0.28 1.54
N ARG A 55 3.69 1.26 0.64
CA ARG A 55 4.75 2.23 0.37
C ARG A 55 4.25 3.65 0.53
N ALA A 56 5.17 4.53 0.93
CA ALA A 56 4.94 5.96 0.89
C ALA A 56 5.88 6.58 -0.16
N PHE A 57 5.30 7.36 -1.05
CA PHE A 57 6.02 8.10 -2.07
C PHE A 57 6.02 9.59 -1.71
N ASP A 58 7.14 10.24 -1.96
CA ASP A 58 7.19 11.71 -1.93
C ASP A 58 6.40 12.23 -3.13
N LYS A 59 5.41 13.08 -2.89
CA LYS A 59 4.58 13.64 -3.97
C LYS A 59 5.35 14.51 -4.95
N ALA A 60 6.37 15.20 -4.46
CA ALA A 60 7.14 16.10 -5.32
C ALA A 60 8.10 15.36 -6.24
N SER A 61 8.77 14.32 -5.76
CA SER A 61 9.80 13.59 -6.49
C SER A 61 9.32 12.27 -7.08
N GLY A 62 8.29 11.68 -6.51
CA GLY A 62 7.84 10.33 -6.87
C GLY A 62 8.72 9.23 -6.29
N GLU A 63 9.67 9.57 -5.43
CA GLU A 63 10.54 8.57 -4.81
C GLU A 63 9.83 7.82 -3.68
N VAL A 64 10.15 6.54 -3.55
CA VAL A 64 9.74 5.74 -2.40
C VAL A 64 10.59 6.16 -1.20
N ILE A 65 9.96 6.73 -0.19
CA ILE A 65 10.65 7.17 1.02
C ILE A 65 10.44 6.23 2.20
N TRP A 66 9.49 5.31 2.09
CA TRP A 66 9.21 4.35 3.13
C TRP A 66 8.46 3.15 2.56
N GLU A 67 8.74 1.98 3.11
CA GLU A 67 8.13 0.74 2.68
C GLU A 67 8.02 -0.23 3.86
N MET A 68 6.93 -0.98 3.91
CA MET A 68 6.82 -2.12 4.83
C MET A 68 6.08 -3.27 4.17
N THR A 69 6.28 -4.46 4.70
CA THR A 69 5.51 -5.64 4.32
C THR A 69 4.42 -5.85 5.35
N LEU A 70 3.17 -5.83 4.91
CA LEU A 70 2.02 -6.10 5.78
C LEU A 70 1.89 -7.59 6.06
N PRO A 71 1.24 -7.98 7.18
CA PRO A 71 0.98 -9.40 7.44
C PRO A 71 0.07 -10.06 6.42
N ALA A 72 -0.78 -9.27 5.76
CA ALA A 72 -1.67 -9.71 4.69
C ALA A 72 -1.96 -8.54 3.77
N GLY A 73 -2.51 -8.78 2.59
CA GLY A 73 -2.89 -7.74 1.65
C GLY A 73 -4.02 -6.86 2.19
N ASN A 74 -4.10 -5.62 1.70
CA ASN A 74 -5.19 -4.73 2.09
C ASN A 74 -6.52 -5.21 1.50
N THR A 75 -7.58 -5.08 2.28
CA THR A 75 -8.94 -5.44 1.88
C THR A 75 -9.81 -4.21 1.62
N GLY A 76 -9.29 -3.03 1.88
CA GLY A 76 -9.98 -1.77 1.66
C GLY A 76 -9.01 -0.61 1.61
N SER A 77 -9.55 0.59 1.42
CA SER A 77 -8.74 1.80 1.33
C SER A 77 -8.17 2.21 2.67
N PRO A 78 -6.90 2.66 2.70
CA PRO A 78 -6.35 3.28 3.90
C PRO A 78 -7.03 4.62 4.17
N ILE A 79 -7.10 4.97 5.46
CA ILE A 79 -7.58 6.27 5.91
C ILE A 79 -6.53 6.91 6.82
N THR A 80 -6.62 8.22 7.00
CA THR A 80 -5.73 8.94 7.90
C THR A 80 -6.53 9.78 8.89
N TYR A 81 -6.01 9.92 10.09
CA TYR A 81 -6.58 10.80 11.11
C TYR A 81 -5.48 11.32 12.04
N MET A 82 -5.81 12.39 12.75
CA MET A 82 -4.94 12.98 13.76
C MET A 82 -5.47 12.65 15.15
N HIS A 83 -4.57 12.29 16.06
CA HIS A 83 -4.90 12.08 17.46
C HIS A 83 -3.71 12.51 18.32
N ASP A 84 -3.95 13.44 19.25
CA ASP A 84 -2.93 13.99 20.16
C ASP A 84 -1.64 14.44 19.42
N GLY A 85 -1.80 15.12 18.29
CA GLY A 85 -0.69 15.64 17.52
C GLY A 85 0.05 14.61 16.65
N THR A 86 -0.36 13.36 16.70
CA THR A 86 0.21 12.29 15.88
C THR A 86 -0.74 11.93 14.74
N GLN A 87 -0.20 11.83 13.54
CA GLN A 87 -0.96 11.36 12.38
C GLN A 87 -0.87 9.83 12.31
N TYR A 88 -2.02 9.21 12.12
CA TYR A 88 -2.13 7.76 11.95
C TYR A 88 -2.63 7.43 10.57
N ILE A 89 -2.13 6.35 10.03
CA ILE A 89 -2.66 5.70 8.82
C ILE A 89 -3.25 4.38 9.26
N VAL A 90 -4.50 4.13 8.91
CA VAL A 90 -5.20 2.89 9.27
C VAL A 90 -5.68 2.22 7.99
N LEU A 91 -5.41 0.93 7.87
CA LEU A 91 -5.89 0.16 6.73
C LEU A 91 -6.34 -1.23 7.16
N PRO A 92 -7.41 -1.74 6.51
CA PRO A 92 -7.84 -3.12 6.74
C PRO A 92 -7.00 -4.09 5.92
N ILE A 93 -6.66 -5.21 6.53
CA ILE A 93 -5.94 -6.29 5.88
C ILE A 93 -6.65 -7.61 6.11
N GLY A 94 -6.39 -8.59 5.27
CA GLY A 94 -6.93 -9.92 5.42
C GLY A 94 -6.56 -10.84 4.28
N SER A 95 -6.88 -12.12 4.44
CA SER A 95 -6.70 -13.13 3.42
C SER A 95 -7.71 -14.26 3.63
N LEU A 96 -7.76 -15.22 2.71
CA LEU A 96 -8.70 -16.35 2.82
C LEU A 96 -8.42 -17.21 4.06
N ASP A 97 -7.17 -17.26 4.50
CA ASP A 97 -6.72 -18.08 5.62
C ASP A 97 -6.40 -17.26 6.87
N ARG A 98 -6.78 -15.99 6.89
CA ARG A 98 -6.50 -15.09 8.00
C ARG A 98 -7.70 -14.19 8.29
N THR A 99 -8.04 -14.06 9.56
CA THR A 99 -9.09 -13.14 10.02
C THR A 99 -8.74 -11.71 9.63
N GLY A 100 -9.73 -10.95 9.17
CA GLY A 100 -9.56 -9.53 8.88
C GLY A 100 -9.11 -8.74 10.11
N GLU A 101 -8.17 -7.83 9.89
CA GLU A 101 -7.59 -6.98 10.93
C GLU A 101 -7.49 -5.55 10.44
N TRP A 102 -7.42 -4.62 11.39
CA TRP A 102 -7.07 -3.24 11.13
C TRP A 102 -5.64 -3.00 11.61
N ILE A 103 -4.82 -2.41 10.76
CA ILE A 103 -3.47 -1.98 11.15
C ILE A 103 -3.46 -0.47 11.25
N ALA A 104 -2.94 0.04 12.35
CA ALA A 104 -2.71 1.46 12.56
C ALA A 104 -1.21 1.73 12.60
N LEU A 105 -0.76 2.67 11.77
CA LEU A 105 0.62 3.09 11.70
C LEU A 105 0.71 4.53 12.15
N ALA A 106 1.56 4.80 13.14
CA ALA A 106 1.81 6.15 13.60
C ALA A 106 2.94 6.75 12.76
N LEU A 107 2.72 7.95 12.21
CA LEU A 107 3.76 8.67 11.50
C LEU A 107 4.65 9.43 12.50
N PRO A 108 5.97 9.52 12.24
CA PRO A 108 6.87 10.28 13.11
C PRO A 108 6.55 11.77 13.13
#